data_5006eb65105e109779fcdd3ed68737a0
#
_entry.id   5006eb65105e109779fcdd3ed68737a0
#
_cell.length_a   1.000
_cell.length_b   1.000
_cell.length_c   1.000
_cell.angle_alpha   90.00
_cell.angle_beta   90.00
_cell.angle_gamma   90.00
#
_symmetry.space_group_name_H-M   'P 1'
#
loop_
_entity.id
_entity.type
_entity.pdbx_description
1 polymer ?
#
loop_
_entity_poly.entity_id
_entity_poly.type
_entity_poly.pdbx_seq_one_letter_code
_entity_poly.pdbx_strand_id
1 'polypeptide(L)'
;MRIMDLLSPIGKGQRGMIVSPPKAGKTTLLKDVAKSIQKNNPDMHLIILLIDERPEEVTDIKEEIRGSNVEVIYSTFDELPDHHRRVSEMVVERARRLVEHKQDVTILLDSITRLARAYNLCVTPSGRTLSGGLDPAALHMPKRFFGAARNMREGGSLTILATALVDTGSKMDDVIYEEFKGTGNMELVLDRKLQEKRVFPAIDIQKSGTRREAVSYTHLTLPTICSV
;
A
#
# COMPACT_ATOMS: atom_id res chain seq x y z
N MET A 1 5.10 12.29 -9.91
CA MET A 1 5.34 12.32 -8.45
C MET A 1 5.08 13.70 -7.80
N ARG A 2 5.43 14.84 -8.40
CA ARG A 2 5.17 16.20 -7.82
C ARG A 2 3.73 16.42 -7.35
N ILE A 3 2.74 15.91 -8.10
CA ILE A 3 1.32 16.03 -7.69
C ILE A 3 1.06 15.31 -6.38
N MET A 4 1.66 14.13 -6.19
CA MET A 4 1.53 13.37 -4.95
C MET A 4 2.16 14.11 -3.76
N ASP A 5 3.32 14.71 -3.93
CA ASP A 5 3.97 15.51 -2.88
C ASP A 5 3.14 16.74 -2.47
N LEU A 6 2.43 17.34 -3.44
CA LEU A 6 1.60 18.52 -3.17
C LEU A 6 0.27 18.17 -2.50
N LEU A 7 -0.36 17.06 -2.91
CA LEU A 7 -1.71 16.69 -2.46
C LEU A 7 -1.73 15.71 -1.30
N SER A 8 -0.80 14.77 -1.32
CA SER A 8 -0.77 13.65 -0.37
C SER A 8 0.67 13.30 -0.03
N PRO A 9 1.41 14.21 0.64
CA PRO A 9 2.80 13.99 1.01
C PRO A 9 2.94 12.76 1.90
N ILE A 10 4.01 11.98 1.64
CA ILE A 10 4.29 10.76 2.37
C ILE A 10 5.46 11.00 3.31
N GLY A 11 5.22 10.84 4.60
CA GLY A 11 6.25 10.89 5.63
C GLY A 11 6.68 9.50 6.10
N LYS A 12 7.84 9.44 6.76
CA LYS A 12 8.32 8.21 7.41
C LYS A 12 7.35 7.75 8.50
N GLY A 13 6.98 6.48 8.48
CA GLY A 13 6.00 5.91 9.41
C GLY A 13 4.54 6.06 9.00
N GLN A 14 4.26 6.55 7.80
CA GLN A 14 2.91 6.81 7.31
C GLN A 14 2.19 5.54 6.87
N ARG A 15 0.85 5.56 6.99
CA ARG A 15 -0.09 4.56 6.48
C ARG A 15 -0.88 5.18 5.35
N GLY A 16 -0.40 4.99 4.11
CA GLY A 16 -1.05 5.57 2.93
C GLY A 16 -1.84 4.53 2.14
N MET A 17 -2.96 4.96 1.59
CA MET A 17 -3.72 4.17 0.63
C MET A 17 -3.71 4.82 -0.75
N ILE A 18 -3.44 4.02 -1.76
CA ILE A 18 -3.63 4.35 -3.18
C ILE A 18 -4.92 3.66 -3.63
N VAL A 19 -5.99 4.43 -3.70
CA VAL A 19 -7.33 3.94 -4.04
C VAL A 19 -7.50 3.96 -5.55
N SER A 20 -7.78 2.83 -6.15
CA SER A 20 -7.81 2.72 -7.61
C SER A 20 -8.98 1.88 -8.11
N PRO A 21 -9.80 2.41 -9.00
CA PRO A 21 -10.65 1.58 -9.83
C PRO A 21 -9.81 0.75 -10.82
N PRO A 22 -10.37 -0.32 -11.37
CA PRO A 22 -9.68 -1.12 -12.39
C PRO A 22 -9.23 -0.27 -13.60
N LYS A 23 -8.02 -0.55 -14.10
CA LYS A 23 -7.44 0.11 -15.29
C LYS A 23 -7.18 1.62 -15.14
N ALA A 24 -7.06 2.17 -13.94
CA ALA A 24 -6.78 3.60 -13.73
C ALA A 24 -5.29 3.97 -13.64
N GLY A 25 -4.39 3.04 -13.95
CA GLY A 25 -2.94 3.28 -13.92
C GLY A 25 -2.26 3.00 -12.57
N LYS A 26 -2.89 2.17 -11.71
CA LYS A 26 -2.37 1.76 -10.39
C LYS A 26 -0.92 1.28 -10.45
N THR A 27 -0.62 0.30 -11.29
CA THR A 27 0.71 -0.33 -11.39
C THR A 27 1.78 0.66 -11.85
N THR A 28 1.46 1.52 -12.83
CA THR A 28 2.37 2.59 -13.28
C THR A 28 2.68 3.56 -12.15
N LEU A 29 1.67 4.02 -11.42
CA LEU A 29 1.87 4.92 -10.29
C LEU A 29 2.72 4.27 -9.19
N LEU A 30 2.47 3.00 -8.87
CA LEU A 30 3.24 2.25 -7.87
C LEU A 30 4.72 2.15 -8.26
N LYS A 31 5.03 1.90 -9.53
CA LYS A 31 6.39 1.90 -10.08
C LYS A 31 7.04 3.28 -9.97
N ASP A 32 6.31 4.34 -10.29
CA ASP A 32 6.81 5.71 -10.18
C ASP A 32 7.11 6.08 -8.73
N VAL A 33 6.28 5.66 -7.78
CA VAL A 33 6.53 5.82 -6.34
C VAL A 33 7.80 5.07 -5.94
N ALA A 34 7.94 3.81 -6.35
CA ALA A 34 9.12 3.00 -6.05
C ALA A 34 10.42 3.66 -6.56
N LYS A 35 10.43 4.11 -7.82
CA LYS A 35 11.57 4.82 -8.42
C LYS A 35 11.89 6.13 -7.70
N SER A 36 10.86 6.87 -7.29
CA SER A 36 11.05 8.12 -6.55
C SER A 36 11.65 7.88 -5.17
N ILE A 37 11.20 6.86 -4.46
CA ILE A 37 11.77 6.45 -3.17
C ILE A 37 13.25 6.09 -3.34
N GLN A 38 13.59 5.25 -4.31
CA GLN A 38 14.98 4.86 -4.56
C GLN A 38 15.88 6.06 -4.90
N LYS A 39 15.37 6.98 -5.72
CA LYS A 39 16.14 8.17 -6.14
C LYS A 39 16.39 9.14 -5.00
N ASN A 40 15.38 9.40 -4.17
CA ASN A 40 15.41 10.45 -3.16
C ASN A 40 15.88 9.94 -1.79
N ASN A 41 15.75 8.64 -1.53
CA ASN A 41 16.13 8.00 -0.27
C ASN A 41 16.89 6.69 -0.57
N PRO A 42 18.14 6.76 -1.06
CA PRO A 42 18.89 5.58 -1.51
C PRO A 42 19.18 4.58 -0.38
N ASP A 43 19.22 5.05 0.86
CA ASP A 43 19.46 4.22 2.04
C ASP A 43 18.20 3.53 2.57
N MET A 44 17.02 3.92 2.06
CA MET A 44 15.75 3.34 2.48
C MET A 44 15.57 1.94 1.92
N HIS A 45 15.19 0.99 2.79
CA HIS A 45 14.88 -0.36 2.35
C HIS A 45 13.46 -0.41 1.78
N LEU A 46 13.34 -0.79 0.51
CA LEU A 46 12.08 -0.85 -0.21
C LEU A 46 11.65 -2.30 -0.40
N ILE A 47 10.51 -2.67 0.16
CA ILE A 47 9.88 -3.97 -0.05
C ILE A 47 8.63 -3.77 -0.90
N ILE A 48 8.56 -4.40 -2.05
CA ILE A 48 7.37 -4.44 -2.90
C ILE A 48 6.71 -5.79 -2.68
N LEU A 49 5.51 -5.79 -2.10
CA LEU A 49 4.74 -6.99 -1.81
C LEU A 49 3.54 -7.07 -2.75
N LEU A 50 3.54 -8.09 -3.61
CA LEU A 50 2.50 -8.35 -4.60
C LEU A 50 1.70 -9.57 -4.18
N ILE A 51 0.41 -9.39 -3.91
CA ILE A 51 -0.49 -10.46 -3.44
C ILE A 51 -1.59 -10.70 -4.48
N ASP A 52 -1.70 -11.97 -4.92
CA ASP A 52 -2.72 -12.40 -5.88
C ASP A 52 -2.63 -11.61 -7.21
N GLU A 53 -1.39 -11.22 -7.59
CA GLU A 53 -1.10 -10.53 -8.85
C GLU A 53 -0.70 -11.52 -9.95
N ARG A 54 -0.74 -11.06 -11.19
CA ARG A 54 -0.40 -11.89 -12.36
C ARG A 54 1.12 -12.06 -12.48
N PRO A 55 1.62 -13.24 -12.89
CA PRO A 55 3.05 -13.48 -13.05
C PRO A 55 3.74 -12.49 -13.99
N GLU A 56 3.07 -12.04 -15.06
CA GLU A 56 3.59 -11.05 -15.99
C GLU A 56 3.77 -9.67 -15.32
N GLU A 57 2.86 -9.25 -14.43
CA GLU A 57 3.00 -7.99 -13.68
C GLU A 57 4.13 -8.09 -12.66
N VAL A 58 4.31 -9.25 -12.04
CA VAL A 58 5.44 -9.52 -11.14
C VAL A 58 6.77 -9.41 -11.88
N THR A 59 6.87 -10.01 -13.06
CA THR A 59 8.08 -9.99 -13.89
C THR A 59 8.41 -8.55 -14.30
N ASP A 60 7.42 -7.80 -14.78
CA ASP A 60 7.56 -6.43 -15.22
C ASP A 60 8.06 -5.50 -14.07
N ILE A 61 7.55 -5.66 -12.85
CA ILE A 61 8.03 -4.90 -11.68
C ILE A 61 9.46 -5.30 -11.31
N LYS A 62 9.80 -6.58 -11.33
CA LYS A 62 11.16 -7.07 -11.03
C LYS A 62 12.21 -6.59 -12.03
N GLU A 63 11.84 -6.47 -13.29
CA GLU A 63 12.74 -6.00 -14.33
C GLU A 63 12.97 -4.49 -14.25
N GLU A 64 11.92 -3.74 -13.93
CA GLU A 64 11.94 -2.28 -13.94
C GLU A 64 12.47 -1.66 -12.63
N ILE A 65 12.23 -2.32 -11.49
CA ILE A 65 12.62 -1.83 -10.16
C ILE A 65 13.72 -2.73 -9.57
N ARG A 66 14.96 -2.29 -9.72
CA ARG A 66 16.15 -3.00 -9.23
C ARG A 66 16.99 -2.10 -8.33
N GLY A 67 17.61 -2.67 -7.31
CA GLY A 67 18.51 -1.94 -6.40
C GLY A 67 19.00 -2.83 -5.27
N SER A 68 20.10 -2.44 -4.63
CA SER A 68 20.69 -3.17 -3.49
C SER A 68 19.77 -3.25 -2.28
N ASN A 69 18.94 -2.21 -2.08
CA ASN A 69 18.01 -2.09 -0.97
C ASN A 69 16.55 -2.33 -1.40
N VAL A 70 16.33 -3.09 -2.48
CA VAL A 70 14.99 -3.38 -3.01
C VAL A 70 14.74 -4.87 -3.01
N GLU A 71 13.60 -5.26 -2.44
CA GLU A 71 13.11 -6.62 -2.44
C GLU A 71 11.73 -6.65 -3.09
N VAL A 72 11.54 -7.50 -4.10
CA VAL A 72 10.22 -7.79 -4.68
C VAL A 72 9.79 -9.17 -4.21
N ILE A 73 8.82 -9.21 -3.31
CA ILE A 73 8.25 -10.41 -2.72
C ILE A 73 6.82 -10.55 -3.25
N TYR A 74 6.42 -11.74 -3.63
CA TYR A 74 5.15 -11.95 -4.29
C TYR A 74 4.54 -13.30 -3.97
N SER A 75 3.24 -13.38 -4.19
CA SER A 75 2.44 -14.60 -4.23
C SER A 75 1.40 -14.41 -5.32
N THR A 76 1.52 -15.17 -6.40
CA THR A 76 0.72 -15.03 -7.62
C THR A 76 -0.67 -15.65 -7.48
N PHE A 77 -1.60 -15.29 -8.37
CA PHE A 77 -3.02 -15.66 -8.28
C PHE A 77 -3.28 -17.18 -8.31
N ASP A 78 -2.33 -17.98 -8.81
CA ASP A 78 -2.37 -19.45 -8.85
C ASP A 78 -1.99 -20.12 -7.52
N GLU A 79 -1.50 -19.34 -6.55
CA GLU A 79 -1.15 -19.81 -5.22
C GLU A 79 -2.39 -19.92 -4.31
N LEU A 80 -2.29 -20.76 -3.30
CA LEU A 80 -3.35 -20.92 -2.30
C LEU A 80 -3.47 -19.67 -1.39
N PRO A 81 -4.68 -19.34 -0.90
CA PRO A 81 -4.89 -18.22 0.01
C PRO A 81 -4.00 -18.25 1.26
N ASP A 82 -3.70 -19.43 1.80
CA ASP A 82 -2.79 -19.59 2.93
C ASP A 82 -1.35 -19.16 2.60
N HIS A 83 -0.91 -19.32 1.35
CA HIS A 83 0.38 -18.85 0.91
C HIS A 83 0.44 -17.31 0.91
N HIS A 84 -0.60 -16.63 0.40
CA HIS A 84 -0.71 -15.17 0.46
C HIS A 84 -0.62 -14.65 1.91
N ARG A 85 -1.31 -15.32 2.83
CA ARG A 85 -1.28 -15.02 4.25
C ARG A 85 0.14 -15.13 4.81
N ARG A 86 0.79 -16.27 4.64
CA ARG A 86 2.14 -16.54 5.15
C ARG A 86 3.18 -15.57 4.61
N VAL A 87 3.16 -15.29 3.31
CA VAL A 87 4.07 -14.33 2.68
C VAL A 87 3.90 -12.94 3.29
N SER A 88 2.67 -12.49 3.51
CA SER A 88 2.42 -11.18 4.12
C SER A 88 2.92 -11.11 5.57
N GLU A 89 2.74 -12.17 6.37
CA GLU A 89 3.23 -12.26 7.74
C GLU A 89 4.77 -12.21 7.80
N MET A 90 5.43 -12.95 6.91
CA MET A 90 6.89 -12.96 6.79
C MET A 90 7.44 -11.57 6.42
N VAL A 91 6.80 -10.87 5.50
CA VAL A 91 7.22 -9.51 5.09
C VAL A 91 7.14 -8.52 6.24
N VAL A 92 6.07 -8.54 7.03
CA VAL A 92 5.96 -7.65 8.21
C VAL A 92 7.03 -7.98 9.25
N GLU A 93 7.26 -9.24 9.54
CA GLU A 93 8.31 -9.63 10.50
C GLU A 93 9.71 -9.24 9.99
N ARG A 94 9.99 -9.43 8.69
CA ARG A 94 11.23 -8.96 8.09
C ARG A 94 11.39 -7.43 8.22
N ALA A 95 10.35 -6.69 7.86
CA ALA A 95 10.36 -5.22 7.99
C ALA A 95 10.59 -4.77 9.43
N ARG A 96 9.96 -5.44 10.42
CA ARG A 96 10.18 -5.15 11.84
C ARG A 96 11.64 -5.35 12.26
N ARG A 97 12.28 -6.45 11.83
CA ARG A 97 13.70 -6.71 12.12
C ARG A 97 14.61 -5.61 11.54
N LEU A 98 14.33 -5.16 10.32
CA LEU A 98 15.09 -4.06 9.72
C LEU A 98 14.91 -2.76 10.52
N VAL A 99 13.69 -2.46 10.98
CA VAL A 99 13.42 -1.27 11.81
C VAL A 99 14.08 -1.39 13.20
N GLU A 100 14.13 -2.57 13.81
CA GLU A 100 14.87 -2.82 15.05
C GLU A 100 16.37 -2.51 14.88
N HIS A 101 16.91 -2.69 13.68
CA HIS A 101 18.25 -2.27 13.29
C HIS A 101 18.35 -0.79 12.89
N LYS A 102 17.34 0.02 13.22
CA LYS A 102 17.24 1.47 12.95
C LYS A 102 17.22 1.82 11.46
N GLN A 103 16.81 0.89 10.62
CA GLN A 103 16.64 1.15 9.19
C GLN A 103 15.27 1.76 8.91
N ASP A 104 15.22 2.63 7.89
CA ASP A 104 13.97 3.13 7.35
C ASP A 104 13.48 2.16 6.28
N VAL A 105 12.27 1.66 6.46
CA VAL A 105 11.66 0.65 5.58
C VAL A 105 10.37 1.19 4.99
N THR A 106 10.18 1.00 3.70
CA THR A 106 8.89 1.24 3.03
C THR A 106 8.38 -0.05 2.42
N ILE A 107 7.13 -0.41 2.73
CA ILE A 107 6.41 -1.50 2.07
C ILE A 107 5.41 -0.89 1.08
N LEU A 108 5.53 -1.27 -0.19
CA LEU A 108 4.51 -1.03 -1.21
C LEU A 108 3.71 -2.31 -1.38
N LEU A 109 2.45 -2.32 -0.92
CA LEU A 109 1.57 -3.49 -0.98
C LEU A 109 0.58 -3.37 -2.13
N ASP A 110 0.60 -4.29 -3.05
CA ASP A 110 -0.40 -4.47 -4.09
C ASP A 110 -1.06 -5.86 -3.97
N SER A 111 -2.26 -6.01 -3.44
CA SER A 111 -3.13 -5.00 -2.84
C SER A 111 -3.65 -5.44 -1.48
N ILE A 112 -4.06 -4.49 -0.64
CA ILE A 112 -4.68 -4.76 0.66
C ILE A 112 -6.05 -5.45 0.49
N THR A 113 -6.77 -5.13 -0.59
CA THR A 113 -8.05 -5.75 -0.93
C THR A 113 -7.90 -7.24 -1.15
N ARG A 114 -6.91 -7.65 -1.94
CA ARG A 114 -6.65 -9.07 -2.22
C ARG A 114 -6.11 -9.80 -1.00
N LEU A 115 -5.28 -9.13 -0.20
CA LEU A 115 -4.82 -9.67 1.07
C LEU A 115 -5.99 -9.95 2.01
N ALA A 116 -6.93 -9.00 2.17
CA ALA A 116 -8.11 -9.20 3.01
C ALA A 116 -9.01 -10.32 2.49
N ARG A 117 -9.16 -10.46 1.18
CA ARG A 117 -9.87 -11.60 0.56
C ARG A 117 -9.21 -12.94 0.87
N ALA A 118 -7.89 -13.02 0.80
CA ALA A 118 -7.15 -14.23 1.14
C ALA A 118 -7.36 -14.62 2.61
N TYR A 119 -7.29 -13.65 3.52
CA TYR A 119 -7.60 -13.89 4.92
C TYR A 119 -9.06 -14.34 5.14
N ASN A 120 -10.02 -13.80 4.37
CA ASN A 120 -11.42 -14.21 4.46
C ASN A 120 -11.65 -15.69 4.10
N LEU A 121 -10.81 -16.22 3.22
CA LEU A 121 -10.84 -17.66 2.86
C LEU A 121 -10.11 -18.56 3.89
N CYS A 122 -9.21 -18.00 4.69
CA CYS A 122 -8.38 -18.75 5.64
C CYS A 122 -8.90 -18.72 7.08
N VAL A 123 -9.70 -17.72 7.46
CA VAL A 123 -10.17 -17.59 8.84
C VAL A 123 -11.29 -18.59 9.14
N THR A 124 -11.32 -19.07 10.38
CA THR A 124 -12.48 -19.80 10.89
C THR A 124 -13.69 -18.86 10.96
N PRO A 125 -14.83 -19.22 10.38
CA PRO A 125 -16.01 -18.36 10.37
C PRO A 125 -16.43 -17.91 11.78
N SER A 126 -16.57 -16.60 11.99
CA SER A 126 -16.98 -16.02 13.27
C SER A 126 -18.48 -16.14 13.54
N GLY A 127 -19.26 -16.60 12.57
CA GLY A 127 -20.73 -16.60 12.61
C GLY A 127 -21.36 -15.24 12.33
N ARG A 128 -20.54 -14.21 12.04
CA ARG A 128 -20.98 -12.88 11.62
C ARG A 128 -20.46 -12.59 10.22
N THR A 129 -21.28 -11.92 9.41
CA THR A 129 -20.90 -11.60 8.04
C THR A 129 -21.25 -10.15 7.75
N LEU A 130 -20.27 -9.39 7.26
CA LEU A 130 -20.46 -8.05 6.70
C LEU A 130 -21.03 -8.16 5.28
N SER A 131 -21.46 -7.03 4.72
CA SER A 131 -21.92 -6.97 3.33
C SER A 131 -20.86 -7.53 2.38
N GLY A 132 -21.30 -8.25 1.34
CA GLY A 132 -20.39 -8.87 0.37
C GLY A 132 -19.75 -10.19 0.83
N GLY A 133 -20.16 -10.78 1.96
CA GLY A 133 -19.65 -12.07 2.42
C GLY A 133 -18.32 -12.01 3.18
N LEU A 134 -17.96 -10.84 3.68
CA LEU A 134 -16.71 -10.62 4.44
C LEU A 134 -16.93 -10.97 5.92
N ASP A 135 -16.13 -11.85 6.47
CA ASP A 135 -16.09 -12.11 7.91
C ASP A 135 -15.29 -11.00 8.63
N PRO A 136 -15.82 -10.37 9.69
CA PRO A 136 -15.07 -9.36 10.46
C PRO A 136 -13.72 -9.86 10.97
N ALA A 137 -13.58 -11.14 11.30
CA ALA A 137 -12.34 -11.74 11.76
C ALA A 137 -11.22 -11.71 10.70
N ALA A 138 -11.60 -11.73 9.40
CA ALA A 138 -10.67 -11.67 8.28
C ALA A 138 -9.91 -10.33 8.20
N LEU A 139 -10.49 -9.27 8.73
CA LEU A 139 -9.89 -7.93 8.70
C LEU A 139 -8.82 -7.70 9.78
N HIS A 140 -8.80 -8.52 10.84
CA HIS A 140 -7.94 -8.28 11.99
C HIS A 140 -6.45 -8.29 11.62
N MET A 141 -5.97 -9.32 10.95
CA MET A 141 -4.55 -9.43 10.60
C MET A 141 -4.12 -8.43 9.51
N PRO A 142 -4.88 -8.21 8.42
CA PRO A 142 -4.59 -7.13 7.47
C PRO A 142 -4.58 -5.73 8.10
N LYS A 143 -5.48 -5.44 9.05
CA LYS A 143 -5.44 -4.18 9.82
C LYS A 143 -4.20 -4.09 10.70
N ARG A 144 -3.80 -5.19 11.33
CA ARG A 144 -2.55 -5.27 12.11
C ARG A 144 -1.32 -5.08 11.23
N PHE A 145 -1.32 -5.65 10.03
CA PHE A 145 -0.29 -5.42 9.01
C PHE A 145 -0.18 -3.93 8.70
N PHE A 146 -1.27 -3.31 8.23
CA PHE A 146 -1.30 -1.90 7.84
C PHE A 146 -1.03 -0.95 9.02
N GLY A 147 -1.53 -1.30 10.21
CA GLY A 147 -1.30 -0.57 11.46
C GLY A 147 0.12 -0.70 12.04
N ALA A 148 0.97 -1.57 11.49
CA ALA A 148 2.36 -1.70 11.92
C ALA A 148 3.21 -0.49 11.56
N ALA A 149 2.80 0.31 10.57
CA ALA A 149 3.51 1.50 10.12
C ALA A 149 3.61 2.54 11.23
N ARG A 150 4.84 2.95 11.53
CA ARG A 150 5.18 3.97 12.54
C ARG A 150 6.59 4.49 12.39
N ASN A 151 6.83 5.68 12.89
CA ASN A 151 8.16 6.24 13.03
C ASN A 151 8.63 6.02 14.49
N MET A 152 9.82 5.44 14.67
CA MET A 152 10.35 5.09 15.99
C MET A 152 11.16 6.25 16.55
N ARG A 153 11.02 6.51 17.87
CA ARG A 153 11.77 7.58 18.56
C ARG A 153 13.27 7.30 18.62
N GLU A 154 13.64 6.02 18.66
CA GLU A 154 15.01 5.55 18.79
C GLU A 154 15.75 5.42 17.45
N GLY A 155 15.07 5.75 16.35
CA GLY A 155 15.53 5.63 14.96
C GLY A 155 14.91 4.44 14.24
N GLY A 156 14.87 4.54 12.91
CA GLY A 156 14.18 3.62 12.04
C GLY A 156 12.68 3.94 11.90
N SER A 157 12.12 3.59 10.78
CA SER A 157 10.70 3.79 10.48
C SER A 157 10.14 2.69 9.59
N LEU A 158 8.85 2.39 9.75
CA LEU A 158 8.11 1.54 8.83
C LEU A 158 6.99 2.36 8.20
N THR A 159 7.07 2.58 6.90
CA THR A 159 6.05 3.22 6.08
C THR A 159 5.34 2.16 5.26
N ILE A 160 4.02 2.20 5.18
CA ILE A 160 3.23 1.26 4.37
C ILE A 160 2.31 2.03 3.45
N LEU A 161 2.50 1.80 2.14
CA LEU A 161 1.61 2.29 1.09
C LEU A 161 0.91 1.08 0.48
N ALA A 162 -0.39 1.00 0.67
CA ALA A 162 -1.19 -0.12 0.17
C ALA A 162 -2.15 0.35 -0.93
N THR A 163 -2.25 -0.42 -2.00
CA THR A 163 -3.29 -0.18 -2.99
C THR A 163 -4.60 -0.79 -2.51
N ALA A 164 -5.71 -0.08 -2.70
CA ALA A 164 -7.06 -0.56 -2.45
C ALA A 164 -7.88 -0.50 -3.75
N LEU A 165 -8.60 -1.58 -4.02
CA LEU A 165 -9.45 -1.68 -5.21
C LEU A 165 -10.85 -1.18 -4.88
N VAL A 166 -11.41 -0.34 -5.77
CA VAL A 166 -12.77 0.19 -5.70
C VAL A 166 -13.44 0.07 -7.07
N ASP A 167 -14.74 0.23 -7.12
CA ASP A 167 -15.51 0.17 -8.39
C ASP A 167 -15.28 -1.14 -9.18
N THR A 168 -15.02 -2.23 -8.50
CA THR A 168 -14.82 -3.56 -9.11
C THR A 168 -16.13 -4.30 -9.40
N GLY A 169 -17.25 -3.76 -8.94
CA GLY A 169 -18.57 -4.43 -8.92
C GLY A 169 -18.73 -5.42 -7.76
N SER A 170 -17.71 -5.57 -6.90
CA SER A 170 -17.74 -6.43 -5.72
C SER A 170 -18.06 -5.65 -4.46
N LYS A 171 -19.19 -5.94 -3.82
CA LYS A 171 -19.55 -5.35 -2.51
C LYS A 171 -18.51 -5.64 -1.42
N MET A 172 -17.81 -6.78 -1.51
CA MET A 172 -16.72 -7.10 -0.57
C MET A 172 -15.59 -6.09 -0.66
N ASP A 173 -15.20 -5.66 -1.87
CA ASP A 173 -14.10 -4.69 -2.06
C ASP A 173 -14.46 -3.34 -1.49
N ASP A 174 -15.71 -2.91 -1.67
CA ASP A 174 -16.20 -1.65 -1.12
C ASP A 174 -16.16 -1.67 0.42
N VAL A 175 -16.58 -2.77 1.03
CA VAL A 175 -16.51 -2.94 2.49
C VAL A 175 -15.06 -2.96 2.97
N ILE A 176 -14.18 -3.68 2.29
CA ILE A 176 -12.75 -3.69 2.63
C ILE A 176 -12.18 -2.28 2.56
N TYR A 177 -12.44 -1.54 1.49
CA TYR A 177 -11.97 -0.16 1.36
C TYR A 177 -12.43 0.72 2.53
N GLU A 178 -13.75 0.73 2.84
CA GLU A 178 -14.29 1.54 3.94
C GLU A 178 -13.67 1.16 5.31
N GLU A 179 -13.42 -0.12 5.56
CA GLU A 179 -12.81 -0.61 6.79
C GLU A 179 -11.33 -0.17 6.94
N PHE A 180 -10.59 -0.03 5.83
CA PHE A 180 -9.21 0.45 5.84
C PHE A 180 -9.08 1.96 5.77
N LYS A 181 -10.04 2.66 5.18
CA LYS A 181 -10.08 4.13 5.11
C LYS A 181 -9.97 4.78 6.50
N GLY A 182 -10.60 4.17 7.51
CA GLY A 182 -10.48 4.61 8.90
C GLY A 182 -9.08 4.39 9.52
N THR A 183 -8.32 3.43 9.01
CA THR A 183 -7.00 3.05 9.55
C THR A 183 -5.85 3.85 8.91
N GLY A 184 -6.00 4.25 7.66
CA GLY A 184 -5.04 5.09 6.94
C GLY A 184 -5.03 6.54 7.40
N ASN A 185 -3.95 7.24 7.12
CA ASN A 185 -3.79 8.68 7.38
C ASN A 185 -3.41 9.48 6.13
N MET A 186 -3.37 8.84 4.97
CA MET A 186 -3.18 9.44 3.65
C MET A 186 -3.98 8.62 2.63
N GLU A 187 -4.64 9.31 1.72
CA GLU A 187 -5.34 8.71 0.58
C GLU A 187 -4.95 9.41 -0.72
N LEU A 188 -4.61 8.63 -1.72
CA LEU A 188 -4.43 9.07 -3.09
C LEU A 188 -5.43 8.32 -3.97
N VAL A 189 -6.42 9.03 -4.46
CA VAL A 189 -7.55 8.43 -5.21
C VAL A 189 -7.33 8.61 -6.70
N LEU A 190 -7.35 7.51 -7.45
CA LEU A 190 -7.34 7.53 -8.91
C LEU A 190 -8.76 7.56 -9.46
N ASP A 191 -8.96 8.28 -10.55
CA ASP A 191 -10.25 8.41 -11.24
C ASP A 191 -10.17 7.82 -12.65
N ARG A 192 -11.05 6.86 -12.92
CA ARG A 192 -11.18 6.24 -14.25
C ARG A 192 -11.60 7.23 -15.33
N LYS A 193 -12.43 8.24 -15.02
CA LYS A 193 -12.85 9.26 -16.00
C LYS A 193 -11.69 10.13 -16.47
N LEU A 194 -10.72 10.42 -15.59
CA LEU A 194 -9.49 11.12 -15.98
C LEU A 194 -8.63 10.24 -16.88
N GLN A 195 -8.50 8.97 -16.57
CA GLN A 195 -7.78 8.01 -17.41
C GLN A 195 -8.40 7.88 -18.80
N GLU A 196 -9.73 7.79 -18.90
CA GLU A 196 -10.46 7.75 -20.18
C GLU A 196 -10.23 9.03 -21.00
N LYS A 197 -10.05 10.18 -20.36
CA LYS A 197 -9.65 11.46 -20.97
C LYS A 197 -8.16 11.55 -21.26
N ARG A 198 -7.37 10.50 -20.99
CA ARG A 198 -5.90 10.47 -21.13
C ARG A 198 -5.16 11.52 -20.30
N VAL A 199 -5.73 11.90 -19.15
CA VAL A 199 -5.06 12.75 -18.16
C VAL A 199 -4.28 11.85 -17.21
N PHE A 200 -2.95 11.98 -17.18
CA PHE A 200 -2.07 11.17 -16.35
C PHE A 200 -1.11 12.05 -15.53
N PRO A 201 -0.86 11.69 -14.26
CA PRO A 201 -1.54 10.63 -13.49
C PRO A 201 -3.03 10.97 -13.27
N ALA A 202 -3.89 9.97 -13.32
CA ALA A 202 -5.33 10.11 -13.22
C ALA A 202 -5.79 10.30 -11.76
N ILE A 203 -5.25 11.30 -11.08
CA ILE A 203 -5.48 11.57 -9.65
C ILE A 203 -6.69 12.48 -9.47
N ASP A 204 -7.65 12.05 -8.65
CA ASP A 204 -8.75 12.87 -8.18
C ASP A 204 -8.25 13.78 -7.04
N ILE A 205 -8.03 15.05 -7.37
CA ILE A 205 -7.49 16.06 -6.44
C ILE A 205 -8.43 16.30 -5.26
N GLN A 206 -9.74 16.25 -5.48
CA GLN A 206 -10.72 16.57 -4.45
C GLN A 206 -10.84 15.47 -3.39
N LYS A 207 -10.59 14.21 -3.79
CA LYS A 207 -10.68 13.04 -2.90
C LYS A 207 -9.34 12.63 -2.31
N SER A 208 -8.23 13.19 -2.81
CA SER A 208 -6.88 12.87 -2.34
C SER A 208 -6.44 13.84 -1.25
N GLY A 209 -5.71 13.35 -0.26
CA GLY A 209 -5.20 14.19 0.83
C GLY A 209 -4.51 13.40 1.93
N THR A 210 -3.86 14.13 2.82
CA THR A 210 -3.22 13.61 4.03
C THR A 210 -3.94 14.16 5.26
N ARG A 211 -4.28 13.31 6.23
CA ARG A 211 -4.87 13.76 7.49
C ARG A 211 -3.84 14.62 8.25
N ARG A 212 -4.30 15.72 8.84
CA ARG A 212 -3.47 16.68 9.56
C ARG A 212 -2.38 17.29 8.69
N GLU A 213 -2.73 17.78 7.52
CA GLU A 213 -1.82 18.49 6.60
C GLU A 213 -1.00 19.57 7.31
N ALA A 214 -1.62 20.34 8.21
CA ALA A 214 -0.93 21.36 9.00
C ALA A 214 0.28 20.81 9.77
N VAL A 215 0.22 19.57 10.27
CA VAL A 215 1.35 18.92 10.96
C VAL A 215 2.42 18.48 9.95
N SER A 216 2.02 18.05 8.76
CA SER A 216 2.95 17.65 7.70
C SER A 216 3.70 18.85 7.10
N TYR A 217 3.03 20.01 6.99
CA TYR A 217 3.63 21.23 6.44
C TYR A 217 4.35 22.10 7.49
N THR A 218 3.92 22.11 8.75
CA THR A 218 4.60 22.88 9.81
C THR A 218 5.86 22.20 10.31
N HIS A 219 5.97 20.89 10.20
CA HIS A 219 7.20 20.15 10.41
C HIS A 219 7.88 19.88 9.06
N LEU A 220 8.34 20.95 8.39
CA LEU A 220 9.24 20.90 7.23
C LEU A 220 10.53 20.06 7.45
N THR A 221 10.65 19.46 8.61
CA THR A 221 11.72 18.54 9.02
C THR A 221 11.36 17.05 8.88
N LEU A 222 10.12 16.69 8.53
CA LEU A 222 9.82 15.31 8.14
C LEU A 222 10.24 15.14 6.68
N PRO A 223 11.29 14.37 6.40
CA PRO A 223 11.69 14.12 5.03
C PRO A 223 10.53 13.44 4.30
N THR A 224 9.95 14.15 3.35
CA THR A 224 8.99 13.59 2.42
C THR A 224 9.68 12.51 1.58
N ILE A 225 9.12 11.31 1.54
CA ILE A 225 9.72 10.16 0.85
C ILE A 225 9.76 10.40 -0.67
N CYS A 226 8.88 11.25 -1.19
CA CYS A 226 8.72 11.49 -2.62
C CYS A 226 9.12 12.90 -3.09
N SER A 227 9.74 13.75 -2.25
CA SER A 227 10.21 15.06 -2.69
C SER A 227 11.21 14.95 -3.85
N VAL A 228 11.00 15.77 -4.86
CA VAL A 228 11.80 15.84 -6.10
C VAL A 228 13.10 16.58 -5.86
#